data_7778400b3781ae7f860755b331f1498e
#
_entry.id   7778400b3781ae7f860755b331f1498e
#
_cell.length_a   1.000
_cell.length_b   1.000
_cell.length_c   1.000
_cell.angle_alpha   90.00
_cell.angle_beta   90.00
_cell.angle_gamma   90.00
#
_symmetry.space_group_name_H-M   'P 1'
#
loop_
_entity.id
_entity.type
_entity.pdbx_description
1 polymer ?
#
loop_
_entity_poly.entity_id
_entity_poly.type
_entity_poly.pdbx_seq_one_letter_code
_entity_poly.pdbx_strand_id
1 'polypeptide(L)'
;FNDLRIGVKATYQNWGMKLEMGYAGNKVAIKDAFATYSYKNSSIQIGQFYEPFSLDMICSTFDLRFNQSPGAVLALTNSRRMGVAYSYRTQYYYLCGGFFTDNDLSNLKNASQGYAIDGRLVYRPLYEQAKLVHIGLAAIHRTPDGTLPEDENRNTFTYKSPGVSTIDNRTLIQADVDHAASQFKIGTELLIYYHK
;
A
#
# COMPACT_ATOMS: atom_id res chain seq x y z
N PHE A 1 22.69 0.12 8.59
CA PHE A 1 21.30 -0.35 8.85
C PHE A 1 20.43 -0.04 7.65
N ASN A 2 19.82 -1.07 7.08
CA ASN A 2 18.98 -0.89 5.89
C ASN A 2 17.56 -0.45 6.22
N ASP A 3 17.03 -0.79 7.38
CA ASP A 3 15.70 -0.38 7.82
C ASP A 3 15.61 -0.59 9.34
N LEU A 4 15.64 0.50 10.09
CA LEU A 4 15.37 0.51 11.53
C LEU A 4 14.01 1.14 11.73
N ARG A 5 13.11 0.45 12.42
CA ARG A 5 11.76 0.96 12.69
C ARG A 5 11.49 1.05 14.18
N ILE A 6 10.86 2.13 14.57
CA ILE A 6 10.31 2.33 15.90
C ILE A 6 8.86 2.77 15.76
N GLY A 7 7.98 2.20 16.56
CA GLY A 7 6.56 2.55 16.49
C GLY A 7 5.82 2.33 17.78
N VAL A 8 4.69 3.00 17.88
CA VAL A 8 3.73 2.88 18.97
C VAL A 8 2.38 2.50 18.38
N LYS A 9 1.74 1.52 18.99
CA LYS A 9 0.36 1.13 18.70
C LYS A 9 -0.45 1.22 19.99
N ALA A 10 -1.58 1.91 19.93
CA ALA A 10 -2.52 2.02 21.03
C ALA A 10 -3.92 1.61 20.58
N THR A 11 -4.66 0.97 21.48
CA THR A 11 -6.05 0.59 21.25
C THR A 11 -6.87 0.93 22.48
N TYR A 12 -8.03 1.56 22.26
CA TYR A 12 -8.98 1.87 23.30
C TYR A 12 -10.41 1.70 22.79
N GLN A 13 -11.15 0.77 23.35
CA GLN A 13 -12.49 0.38 22.88
C GLN A 13 -12.49 0.07 21.37
N ASN A 14 -13.22 0.86 20.59
CA ASN A 14 -13.33 0.74 19.13
C ASN A 14 -12.26 1.52 18.36
N TRP A 15 -11.43 2.28 19.07
CA TRP A 15 -10.38 3.09 18.47
C TRP A 15 -9.03 2.38 18.48
N GLY A 16 -8.32 2.52 17.41
CA GLY A 16 -6.92 2.12 17.27
C GLY A 16 -6.11 3.26 16.67
N MET A 17 -4.85 3.34 17.03
CA MET A 17 -3.90 4.25 16.38
C MET A 17 -2.54 3.56 16.26
N LYS A 18 -1.84 3.90 15.20
CA LYS A 18 -0.47 3.45 14.94
C LYS A 18 0.36 4.61 14.45
N LEU A 19 1.54 4.77 15.06
CA LEU A 19 2.59 5.65 14.59
C LEU A 19 3.87 4.83 14.46
N GLU A 20 4.45 4.81 13.26
CA GLU A 20 5.69 4.10 12.97
C GLU A 20 6.62 5.01 12.17
N MET A 21 7.85 5.15 12.62
CA MET A 21 8.93 5.84 11.94
C MET A 21 10.00 4.85 11.52
N GLY A 22 10.62 5.09 10.40
CA GLY A 22 11.72 4.28 9.87
C GLY A 22 12.95 5.13 9.58
N TYR A 23 14.12 4.57 9.82
CA TYR A 23 15.40 5.14 9.44
C TYR A 23 16.06 4.23 8.41
N ALA A 24 16.28 4.75 7.22
CA ALA A 24 16.96 4.05 6.14
C ALA A 24 17.70 5.05 5.25
N GLY A 25 18.87 4.69 4.73
CA GLY A 25 19.63 5.53 3.81
C GLY A 25 19.94 6.93 4.35
N ASN A 26 20.26 7.06 5.64
CA ASN A 26 20.52 8.32 6.36
C ASN A 26 19.31 9.28 6.40
N LYS A 27 18.09 8.77 6.22
CA LYS A 27 16.88 9.58 6.32
C LYS A 27 15.89 8.95 7.29
N VAL A 28 15.22 9.80 8.06
CA VAL A 28 14.05 9.44 8.86
C VAL A 28 12.81 9.69 8.03
N ALA A 29 11.91 8.73 8.00
CA ALA A 29 10.62 8.86 7.33
C ALA A 29 9.48 8.32 8.20
N ILE A 30 8.36 9.00 8.18
CA ILE A 30 7.13 8.47 8.78
C ILE A 30 6.63 7.33 7.89
N LYS A 31 6.49 6.16 8.45
CA LYS A 31 5.97 4.97 7.76
C LYS A 31 4.44 4.93 7.90
N ASP A 32 3.95 4.46 9.01
CA ASP A 32 2.52 4.42 9.30
C ASP A 32 2.15 5.50 10.31
N ALA A 33 1.12 6.27 10.03
CA ALA A 33 0.56 7.26 10.96
C ALA A 33 -0.94 7.37 10.71
N PHE A 34 -1.74 6.56 11.42
CA PHE A 34 -3.17 6.49 11.18
C PHE A 34 -3.97 6.20 12.44
N ALA A 35 -5.23 6.61 12.41
CA ALA A 35 -6.25 6.20 13.35
C ALA A 35 -7.26 5.27 12.68
N THR A 36 -7.82 4.34 13.45
CA THR A 36 -8.83 3.39 13.00
C THR A 36 -10.00 3.41 13.97
N TYR A 37 -11.22 3.42 13.45
CA TYR A 37 -12.43 3.16 14.21
C TYR A 37 -13.09 1.90 13.70
N SER A 38 -13.29 0.91 14.57
CA SER A 38 -13.85 -0.39 14.23
C SER A 38 -15.16 -0.63 14.98
N TYR A 39 -16.18 -1.02 14.25
CA TYR A 39 -17.45 -1.41 14.82
C TYR A 39 -18.00 -2.67 14.14
N LYS A 40 -18.21 -3.73 14.91
CA LYS A 40 -18.57 -5.06 14.38
C LYS A 40 -17.62 -5.50 13.27
N ASN A 41 -18.13 -5.65 12.07
CA ASN A 41 -17.38 -6.11 10.88
C ASN A 41 -16.82 -4.97 10.04
N SER A 42 -17.08 -3.72 10.40
CA SER A 42 -16.73 -2.51 9.67
C SER A 42 -15.58 -1.78 10.34
N SER A 43 -14.72 -1.16 9.53
CA SER A 43 -13.64 -0.32 10.03
C SER A 43 -13.39 0.84 9.08
N ILE A 44 -13.17 2.02 9.64
CA ILE A 44 -12.71 3.21 8.92
C ILE A 44 -11.30 3.51 9.41
N GLN A 45 -10.40 3.77 8.47
CA GLN A 45 -9.01 4.11 8.73
C GLN A 45 -8.68 5.44 8.06
N ILE A 46 -8.02 6.35 8.79
CA ILE A 46 -7.68 7.70 8.33
C ILE A 46 -6.22 7.98 8.70
N GLY A 47 -5.45 8.49 7.75
CA GLY A 47 -4.06 8.86 7.94
C GLY A 47 -3.16 8.32 6.84
N GLN A 48 -1.90 8.03 7.17
CA GLN A 48 -0.93 7.47 6.26
C GLN A 48 -0.77 5.97 6.47
N PHE A 49 -1.06 5.20 5.44
CA PHE A 49 -0.93 3.73 5.43
C PHE A 49 -0.81 3.20 3.99
N TYR A 50 -0.61 1.90 3.84
CA TYR A 50 -0.58 1.28 2.51
C TYR A 50 -1.94 1.28 1.84
N GLU A 51 -1.97 1.64 0.56
CA GLU A 51 -3.14 1.44 -0.29
C GLU A 51 -3.51 -0.06 -0.34
N PRO A 52 -4.79 -0.42 -0.20
CA PRO A 52 -5.22 -1.82 -0.11
C PRO A 52 -5.26 -2.54 -1.48
N PHE A 53 -4.19 -2.45 -2.25
CA PHE A 53 -4.13 -3.00 -3.62
C PHE A 53 -3.55 -4.40 -3.69
N SER A 54 -2.47 -4.69 -2.96
CA SER A 54 -1.76 -5.98 -3.06
C SER A 54 -1.59 -6.64 -1.70
N LEU A 55 -1.81 -7.95 -1.63
CA LEU A 55 -1.58 -8.75 -0.43
C LEU A 55 -0.11 -8.64 0.03
N ASP A 56 0.84 -8.77 -0.88
CA ASP A 56 2.26 -8.73 -0.57
C ASP A 56 2.71 -7.39 0.04
N MET A 57 2.05 -6.29 -0.35
CA MET A 57 2.40 -4.97 0.19
C MET A 57 1.79 -4.67 1.55
N ILE A 58 0.61 -5.23 1.85
CA ILE A 58 -0.05 -5.03 3.15
C ILE A 58 0.39 -6.07 4.19
N CYS A 59 1.03 -7.17 3.77
CA CYS A 59 1.65 -8.11 4.70
C CYS A 59 2.84 -7.47 5.41
N SER A 60 3.07 -7.88 6.64
CA SER A 60 4.26 -7.49 7.37
C SER A 60 5.51 -8.04 6.69
N THR A 61 6.57 -7.25 6.62
CA THR A 61 7.87 -7.72 6.13
C THR A 61 8.43 -8.88 6.95
N PHE A 62 8.00 -9.04 8.20
CA PHE A 62 8.37 -10.17 9.05
C PHE A 62 7.70 -11.48 8.65
N ASP A 63 6.60 -11.42 7.90
CA ASP A 63 5.85 -12.58 7.43
C ASP A 63 6.29 -13.04 6.04
N LEU A 64 7.18 -12.28 5.39
CA LEU A 64 7.73 -12.65 4.09
C LEU A 64 8.76 -13.77 4.23
N ARG A 65 8.71 -14.75 3.33
CA ARG A 65 9.74 -15.81 3.23
C ARG A 65 11.04 -15.33 2.58
N PHE A 66 10.97 -14.24 1.85
CA PHE A 66 12.11 -13.60 1.19
C PHE A 66 12.39 -12.24 1.83
N ASN A 67 13.60 -11.75 1.70
CA ASN A 67 14.01 -10.45 2.26
C ASN A 67 13.20 -9.27 1.71
N GLN A 68 12.51 -9.44 0.60
CA GLN A 68 11.78 -8.39 -0.10
C GLN A 68 10.63 -8.98 -0.90
N SER A 69 9.58 -8.19 -1.12
CA SER A 69 8.50 -8.54 -2.06
C SER A 69 9.02 -8.67 -3.49
N PRO A 70 8.37 -9.46 -4.36
CA PRO A 70 8.77 -9.61 -5.75
C PRO A 70 8.91 -8.27 -6.47
N GLY A 71 9.93 -8.15 -7.33
CA GLY A 71 10.22 -6.90 -8.05
C GLY A 71 9.04 -6.35 -8.84
N ALA A 72 8.23 -7.22 -9.45
CA ALA A 72 7.01 -6.83 -10.17
C ALA A 72 5.98 -6.18 -9.22
N VAL A 73 5.80 -6.72 -8.02
CA VAL A 73 4.92 -6.14 -7.00
C VAL A 73 5.42 -4.76 -6.61
N LEU A 74 6.72 -4.62 -6.33
CA LEU A 74 7.34 -3.34 -5.96
C LEU A 74 7.24 -2.29 -7.06
N ALA A 75 7.34 -2.70 -8.33
CA ALA A 75 7.23 -1.80 -9.47
C ALA A 75 5.79 -1.31 -9.69
N LEU A 76 4.80 -2.16 -9.47
CA LEU A 76 3.41 -1.89 -9.84
C LEU A 76 2.55 -1.40 -8.66
N THR A 77 3.01 -1.57 -7.43
CA THR A 77 2.30 -1.13 -6.24
C THR A 77 2.84 0.21 -5.75
N ASN A 78 1.99 0.93 -5.04
CA ASN A 78 2.39 2.17 -4.41
C ASN A 78 2.81 1.92 -2.96
N SER A 79 3.61 2.83 -2.43
CA SER A 79 3.94 2.85 -1.02
C SER A 79 2.76 3.40 -0.19
N ARG A 80 3.05 3.79 1.02
CA ARG A 80 2.09 4.45 1.92
C ARG A 80 1.68 5.81 1.37
N ARG A 81 0.40 6.13 1.51
CA ARG A 81 -0.19 7.41 1.12
C ARG A 81 -1.13 7.92 2.22
N MET A 82 -1.35 9.22 2.23
CA MET A 82 -2.39 9.82 3.07
C MET A 82 -3.76 9.56 2.46
N GLY A 83 -4.69 9.10 3.27
CA GLY A 83 -6.03 8.82 2.77
C GLY A 83 -7.00 8.36 3.83
N VAL A 84 -8.17 7.98 3.35
CA VAL A 84 -9.24 7.37 4.12
C VAL A 84 -9.67 6.09 3.43
N ALA A 85 -9.85 5.03 4.19
CA ALA A 85 -10.35 3.77 3.69
C ALA A 85 -11.44 3.20 4.61
N TYR A 86 -12.45 2.62 3.99
CA TYR A 86 -13.46 1.83 4.66
C TYR A 86 -13.24 0.36 4.34
N SER A 87 -13.36 -0.51 5.32
CA SER A 87 -13.30 -1.94 5.13
C SER A 87 -14.44 -2.66 5.85
N TYR A 88 -14.90 -3.74 5.23
CA TYR A 88 -15.86 -4.66 5.80
C TYR A 88 -15.31 -6.07 5.73
N ARG A 89 -15.31 -6.80 6.85
CA ARG A 89 -14.71 -8.13 6.96
C ARG A 89 -15.67 -9.12 7.59
N THR A 90 -15.83 -10.24 6.91
CA THR A 90 -16.47 -11.45 7.45
C THR A 90 -15.48 -12.62 7.43
N GLN A 91 -15.92 -13.80 7.81
CA GLN A 91 -15.11 -15.01 7.66
C GLN A 91 -14.75 -15.29 6.19
N TYR A 92 -15.69 -15.11 5.27
CA TYR A 92 -15.52 -15.46 3.86
C TYR A 92 -15.17 -14.27 2.95
N TYR A 93 -15.52 -13.07 3.33
CA TYR A 93 -15.36 -11.88 2.49
C TYR A 93 -14.56 -10.79 3.19
N TYR A 94 -13.77 -10.09 2.41
CA TYR A 94 -13.18 -8.82 2.78
C TYR A 94 -13.39 -7.84 1.64
N LEU A 95 -13.97 -6.71 1.96
CA LEU A 95 -14.19 -5.58 1.06
C LEU A 95 -13.42 -4.39 1.62
N CYS A 96 -12.74 -3.66 0.78
CA CYS A 96 -12.10 -2.42 1.15
C CYS A 96 -12.22 -1.44 -0.01
N GLY A 97 -12.44 -0.17 0.30
CA GLY A 97 -12.39 0.92 -0.66
C GLY A 97 -11.79 2.15 -0.01
N GLY A 98 -10.99 2.91 -0.73
CA GLY A 98 -10.27 4.04 -0.20
C GLY A 98 -10.13 5.19 -1.19
N PHE A 99 -9.89 6.37 -0.62
CA PHE A 99 -9.49 7.58 -1.32
C PHE A 99 -8.16 8.05 -0.74
N PHE A 100 -7.19 8.25 -1.61
CA PHE A 100 -5.82 8.61 -1.23
C PHE A 100 -5.33 9.82 -2.01
N THR A 101 -4.45 10.59 -1.38
CA THR A 101 -3.70 11.64 -2.06
C THR A 101 -2.38 11.06 -2.60
N ASP A 102 -1.73 11.78 -3.50
CA ASP A 102 -0.42 11.33 -4.00
C ASP A 102 0.75 11.73 -3.09
N ASN A 103 0.47 12.36 -1.96
CA ASN A 103 1.45 12.75 -0.96
C ASN A 103 1.56 11.76 0.20
N ASP A 104 2.72 11.77 0.82
CA ASP A 104 2.97 11.17 2.12
C ASP A 104 3.50 12.23 3.10
N LEU A 105 3.46 11.92 4.40
CA LEU A 105 3.89 12.85 5.47
C LEU A 105 5.37 13.21 5.42
N SER A 106 6.19 12.46 4.70
CA SER A 106 7.62 12.73 4.56
C SER A 106 7.95 13.55 3.31
N ASN A 107 7.02 13.61 2.34
CA ASN A 107 7.17 14.31 1.07
C ASN A 107 5.92 15.13 0.77
N LEU A 108 5.66 16.14 1.58
CA LEU A 108 4.56 17.08 1.34
C LEU A 108 4.96 18.01 0.19
N LYS A 109 4.24 17.91 -0.91
CA LYS A 109 4.41 18.79 -2.06
C LYS A 109 3.46 19.99 -1.95
N ASN A 110 3.95 21.17 -2.24
CA ASN A 110 3.16 22.42 -2.17
C ASN A 110 2.30 22.66 -3.45
N ALA A 111 2.14 21.66 -4.29
CA ALA A 111 1.44 21.79 -5.57
C ALA A 111 0.08 21.07 -5.56
N SER A 112 -0.68 21.22 -6.63
CA SER A 112 -1.90 20.45 -6.87
C SER A 112 -1.62 18.96 -6.76
N GLN A 113 -2.24 18.31 -5.80
CA GLN A 113 -2.01 16.88 -5.51
C GLN A 113 -2.90 16.03 -6.39
N GLY A 114 -2.34 14.99 -6.97
CA GLY A 114 -3.11 13.91 -7.56
C GLY A 114 -3.89 13.14 -6.48
N TYR A 115 -4.87 12.39 -6.92
CA TYR A 115 -5.64 11.52 -6.04
C TYR A 115 -5.76 10.12 -6.61
N ALA A 116 -6.03 9.17 -5.75
CA ALA A 116 -6.35 7.80 -6.13
C ALA A 116 -7.64 7.35 -5.46
N ILE A 117 -8.39 6.56 -6.20
CA ILE A 117 -9.52 5.79 -5.69
C ILE A 117 -9.17 4.33 -5.88
N ASP A 118 -9.26 3.55 -4.83
CA ASP A 118 -8.99 2.13 -4.86
C ASP A 118 -10.13 1.30 -4.30
N GLY A 119 -10.13 0.05 -4.69
CA GLY A 119 -11.04 -0.96 -4.17
C GLY A 119 -10.40 -2.34 -4.20
N ARG A 120 -10.72 -3.15 -3.19
CA ARG A 120 -10.27 -4.54 -3.09
C ARG A 120 -11.38 -5.42 -2.55
N LEU A 121 -11.58 -6.54 -3.24
CA LEU A 121 -12.49 -7.61 -2.87
C LEU A 121 -11.66 -8.88 -2.66
N VAL A 122 -11.90 -9.56 -1.55
CA VAL A 122 -11.34 -10.89 -1.28
C VAL A 122 -12.47 -11.86 -0.96
N TYR A 123 -12.41 -13.02 -1.58
CA TYR A 123 -13.29 -14.15 -1.30
C TYR A 123 -12.48 -15.34 -0.81
N ARG A 124 -12.89 -15.94 0.30
CA ARG A 124 -12.27 -17.10 0.93
C ARG A 124 -13.27 -18.23 1.03
N PRO A 125 -13.50 -18.99 -0.07
CA PRO A 125 -14.46 -20.10 -0.09
C PRO A 125 -14.12 -21.20 0.90
N LEU A 126 -12.84 -21.38 1.21
CA LEU A 126 -12.37 -22.32 2.22
C LEU A 126 -11.49 -21.54 3.21
N TYR A 127 -11.89 -21.53 4.46
CA TYR A 127 -11.20 -20.85 5.55
C TYR A 127 -11.31 -21.69 6.83
N GLU A 128 -10.39 -22.64 6.97
CA GLU A 128 -10.27 -23.57 8.07
C GLU A 128 -8.85 -23.53 8.64
N GLN A 129 -8.63 -24.11 9.81
CA GLN A 129 -7.32 -24.03 10.51
C GLN A 129 -6.13 -24.51 9.67
N ALA A 130 -6.33 -25.51 8.82
CA ALA A 130 -5.27 -26.10 8.00
C ALA A 130 -5.50 -25.93 6.49
N LYS A 131 -6.54 -25.22 6.08
CA LYS A 131 -6.93 -25.08 4.67
C LYS A 131 -7.43 -23.68 4.39
N LEU A 132 -6.86 -23.06 3.38
CA LEU A 132 -7.25 -21.74 2.93
C LEU A 132 -7.25 -21.68 1.41
N VAL A 133 -8.33 -21.17 0.85
CA VAL A 133 -8.37 -20.66 -0.52
C VAL A 133 -8.72 -19.18 -0.44
N HIS A 134 -7.85 -18.34 -0.97
CA HIS A 134 -7.98 -16.89 -1.00
C HIS A 134 -7.94 -16.42 -2.44
N ILE A 135 -8.97 -15.75 -2.88
CA ILE A 135 -9.10 -15.17 -4.21
C ILE A 135 -9.31 -13.68 -4.01
N GLY A 136 -8.42 -12.86 -4.56
CA GLY A 136 -8.48 -11.41 -4.45
C GLY A 136 -8.54 -10.73 -5.81
N LEU A 137 -9.28 -9.62 -5.85
CA LEU A 137 -9.35 -8.69 -6.97
C LEU A 137 -9.20 -7.27 -6.40
N ALA A 138 -8.32 -6.49 -7.00
CA ALA A 138 -8.12 -5.09 -6.62
C ALA A 138 -8.04 -4.21 -7.87
N ALA A 139 -8.48 -2.96 -7.74
CA ALA A 139 -8.37 -1.96 -8.79
C ALA A 139 -8.00 -0.60 -8.19
N ILE A 140 -7.18 0.15 -8.90
CA ILE A 140 -6.83 1.54 -8.56
C ILE A 140 -7.00 2.41 -9.81
N HIS A 141 -7.67 3.52 -9.65
CA HIS A 141 -7.62 4.64 -10.57
C HIS A 141 -6.90 5.80 -9.89
N ARG A 142 -5.87 6.35 -10.55
CA ARG A 142 -5.03 7.44 -10.03
C ARG A 142 -4.90 8.55 -11.06
N THR A 143 -5.00 9.78 -10.60
CA THR A 143 -4.58 10.95 -11.36
C THR A 143 -3.17 11.37 -10.93
N PRO A 144 -2.32 11.84 -11.85
CA PRO A 144 -1.00 12.34 -11.48
C PRO A 144 -1.12 13.67 -10.73
N ASP A 145 -0.03 14.08 -10.11
CA ASP A 145 0.10 15.42 -9.56
C ASP A 145 -0.12 16.45 -10.68
N GLY A 146 -1.16 17.28 -10.54
CA GLY A 146 -1.34 18.44 -11.38
C GLY A 146 -0.43 19.56 -10.90
N THR A 147 0.74 19.63 -11.41
CA THR A 147 1.66 20.70 -11.09
C THR A 147 1.43 21.91 -12.02
N LEU A 148 2.14 23.02 -11.83
CA LEU A 148 2.03 24.26 -12.59
C LEU A 148 2.50 24.10 -14.05
N PRO A 149 2.05 24.87 -15.04
CA PRO A 149 2.34 24.66 -16.47
C PRO A 149 3.81 24.65 -16.89
N GLU A 150 4.70 25.03 -15.98
CA GLU A 150 6.12 25.26 -16.27
C GLU A 150 7.05 24.08 -15.94
N ASP A 151 6.49 22.98 -15.41
CA ASP A 151 7.31 21.86 -14.94
C ASP A 151 7.14 20.66 -15.89
N GLU A 152 8.08 20.35 -16.72
CA GLU A 152 8.02 19.31 -17.77
C GLU A 152 7.91 17.87 -17.23
N ASN A 153 8.25 17.65 -15.96
CA ASN A 153 8.23 16.32 -15.31
C ASN A 153 6.88 15.94 -14.68
N ARG A 154 5.83 16.59 -15.10
CA ARG A 154 4.49 16.40 -14.60
C ARG A 154 3.80 15.34 -15.39
N ASN A 155 2.88 14.68 -14.74
CA ASN A 155 2.10 13.63 -15.36
C ASN A 155 2.96 12.41 -15.75
N THR A 156 4.09 12.19 -15.05
CA THR A 156 4.93 11.02 -15.26
C THR A 156 4.66 9.98 -14.18
N PHE A 157 4.32 8.76 -14.60
CA PHE A 157 4.31 7.60 -13.72
C PHE A 157 5.58 6.80 -13.90
N THR A 158 6.38 6.71 -12.84
CA THR A 158 7.60 5.92 -12.80
C THR A 158 7.31 4.55 -12.20
N TYR A 159 7.62 3.51 -12.96
CA TYR A 159 7.60 2.12 -12.53
C TYR A 159 9.03 1.65 -12.36
N LYS A 160 9.43 1.32 -11.13
CA LYS A 160 10.80 0.88 -10.86
C LYS A 160 10.84 -0.32 -9.94
N SER A 161 11.66 -1.28 -10.30
CA SER A 161 11.98 -2.43 -9.48
C SER A 161 13.39 -2.30 -8.94
N PRO A 162 13.56 -2.19 -7.62
CA PRO A 162 14.88 -2.34 -7.02
C PRO A 162 15.39 -3.78 -7.19
N GLY A 163 16.68 -3.97 -6.96
CA GLY A 163 17.26 -5.32 -6.94
C GLY A 163 16.67 -6.20 -5.85
N VAL A 164 16.89 -7.50 -5.96
CA VAL A 164 16.39 -8.51 -5.02
C VAL A 164 17.00 -8.35 -3.60
N SER A 165 18.02 -7.54 -3.47
CA SER A 165 18.72 -7.29 -2.22
C SER A 165 18.54 -5.83 -1.78
N THR A 166 18.13 -5.63 -0.53
CA THR A 166 18.11 -4.30 0.11
C THR A 166 19.49 -3.71 0.35
N ILE A 167 20.56 -4.47 0.10
CA ILE A 167 21.95 -4.03 0.22
C ILE A 167 22.37 -3.23 -1.01
N ASP A 168 21.79 -3.55 -2.17
CA ASP A 168 22.07 -2.88 -3.44
C ASP A 168 20.86 -2.03 -3.85
N ASN A 169 21.02 -0.71 -3.75
CA ASN A 169 19.96 0.25 -4.10
C ASN A 169 19.83 0.50 -5.62
N ARG A 170 20.51 -0.28 -6.45
CA ARG A 170 20.41 -0.12 -7.91
C ARG A 170 19.01 -0.52 -8.37
N THR A 171 18.43 0.32 -9.20
CA THR A 171 17.21 -0.01 -9.93
C THR A 171 17.57 -0.93 -11.08
N LEU A 172 16.99 -2.13 -11.12
CA LEU A 172 17.24 -3.10 -12.19
C LEU A 172 16.40 -2.80 -13.43
N ILE A 173 15.17 -2.38 -13.22
CA ILE A 173 14.23 -2.05 -14.30
C ILE A 173 13.53 -0.76 -13.90
N GLN A 174 13.50 0.19 -14.81
CA GLN A 174 12.72 1.42 -14.70
C GLN A 174 12.02 1.69 -16.04
N ALA A 175 10.78 2.08 -15.96
CA ALA A 175 10.00 2.61 -17.07
C ALA A 175 9.25 3.85 -16.61
N ASP A 176 9.37 4.89 -17.38
CA ASP A 176 8.68 6.15 -17.16
C ASP A 176 7.60 6.33 -18.26
N VAL A 177 6.40 6.69 -17.86
CA VAL A 177 5.29 7.01 -18.75
C VAL A 177 4.96 8.47 -18.55
N ASP A 178 5.41 9.27 -19.52
CA ASP A 178 5.26 10.72 -19.51
C ASP A 178 3.91 11.15 -20.08
N HIS A 179 3.48 12.35 -19.73
CA HIS A 179 2.24 12.97 -20.21
C HIS A 179 0.98 12.14 -19.97
N ALA A 180 0.96 11.34 -18.92
CA ALA A 180 -0.18 10.49 -18.60
C ALA A 180 -1.28 11.31 -17.90
N ALA A 181 -2.49 11.26 -18.42
CA ALA A 181 -3.66 11.91 -17.81
C ALA A 181 -4.18 11.16 -16.59
N SER A 182 -4.05 9.84 -16.58
CA SER A 182 -4.44 8.98 -15.47
C SER A 182 -3.77 7.61 -15.57
N GLN A 183 -3.81 6.88 -14.47
CA GLN A 183 -3.33 5.50 -14.38
C GLN A 183 -4.47 4.62 -13.89
N PHE A 184 -4.68 3.49 -14.55
CA PHE A 184 -5.58 2.45 -14.07
C PHE A 184 -4.83 1.13 -13.93
N LYS A 185 -4.97 0.49 -12.77
CA LYS A 185 -4.34 -0.82 -12.48
C LYS A 185 -5.37 -1.79 -11.96
N ILE A 186 -5.26 -3.04 -12.38
CA ILE A 186 -6.02 -4.17 -11.84
C ILE A 186 -5.02 -5.19 -11.31
N GLY A 187 -5.28 -5.73 -10.14
CA GLY A 187 -4.52 -6.80 -9.53
C GLY A 187 -5.42 -7.99 -9.18
N THR A 188 -4.93 -9.19 -9.41
CA THR A 188 -5.59 -10.43 -9.01
C THR A 188 -4.66 -11.23 -8.12
N GLU A 189 -5.21 -11.94 -7.15
CA GLU A 189 -4.48 -12.73 -6.18
C GLU A 189 -5.11 -14.10 -6.01
N LEU A 190 -4.28 -15.12 -5.95
CA LEU A 190 -4.68 -16.47 -5.60
C LEU A 190 -3.69 -17.04 -4.59
N LEU A 191 -4.17 -17.41 -3.41
CA LEU A 191 -3.39 -18.14 -2.43
C LEU A 191 -4.14 -19.40 -2.03
N ILE A 192 -3.47 -20.51 -2.16
CA ILE A 192 -3.97 -21.82 -1.72
C ILE A 192 -3.00 -22.36 -0.67
N TYR A 193 -3.52 -22.64 0.48
CA TYR A 193 -2.77 -23.28 1.56
C TYR A 193 -3.50 -24.54 2.00
N TYR A 194 -2.77 -25.62 2.07
CA TYR A 194 -3.25 -26.92 2.55
C TYR A 194 -2.16 -27.57 3.39
N HIS A 195 -2.50 -27.85 4.62
CA HIS A 195 -1.65 -28.64 5.54
C HIS A 195 -2.43 -29.87 5.97
N LYS A 196 -1.77 -31.01 5.94
CA LYS A 196 -2.33 -32.33 6.30
C LYS A 196 -2.01 -32.67 7.74
#